data_865d4ceca7e9c72c49ae4ba4bb52ff97
#
_entry.id   865d4ceca7e9c72c49ae4ba4bb52ff97
#
_cell.length_a   1.000
_cell.length_b   1.000
_cell.length_c   1.000
_cell.angle_alpha   90.00
_cell.angle_beta   90.00
_cell.angle_gamma   90.00
#
_symmetry.space_group_name_H-M   'P 1'
#
loop_
_entity.id
_entity.type
_entity.pdbx_description
1 polymer ?
#
loop_
_entity_poly.entity_id
_entity_poly.type
_entity_poly.pdbx_seq_one_letter_code
_entity_poly.pdbx_strand_id
1 'polypeptide(L)'
;MSTISSEEIISILKEKIENYDAMCQEQETGKVISVGDGIATIYGIDHAMYGEIVTFENGEKGMVQDIRQDTIGCILFGKDTGIKEGTRVVRTKKKAGIPVGEGFVGRVINALGERIDGKGAVEEDDYYPVEREAPGIIERKSVSVPMETGILSIDSMFPIGRGQRELIIGDRQTGKTAIATDTILNQKGKDVICVYVAIGQKASTIAKLVNTLTKHDAMDYTIIVSATASDCAPLQYIAPYSGTAMAEYFMHKGKDVLIVYDDLSKHAVAYRALSLLLERSPGREAYPGDVFYLHSRLLERSSRLSDEEGGGSITALPIIETQAGDLSAYIPTNVISITDGQIFLESDLFFSGMRPAVNVGLSVSRVGGAAQTKAMKKAAGSIRIDLAQYREMEVFTQFSSDLDETTKAQLQYGKCLMELLKQPLCNPLSMPQQVITLVAATHKVLVDVEVSKLKAFQMDMLQYFADMHKEIIDELNDKKVLNDELTEKIVEVAEEFKKSRC
;
A
#
# COMPACT_ATOMS: atom_id res chain seq x y z
N MET A 1 -68.44 19.21 -17.09
CA MET A 1 -67.82 17.98 -16.55
C MET A 1 -67.81 16.99 -17.71
N SER A 2 -66.67 16.79 -18.35
CA SER A 2 -66.55 15.80 -19.42
C SER A 2 -66.52 14.41 -18.79
N THR A 3 -67.53 13.63 -19.04
CA THR A 3 -67.60 12.22 -18.70
C THR A 3 -66.59 11.47 -19.56
N ILE A 4 -65.54 10.95 -18.90
CA ILE A 4 -64.56 10.06 -19.54
C ILE A 4 -65.33 8.84 -20.06
N SER A 5 -65.20 8.50 -21.34
CA SER A 5 -65.89 7.38 -21.95
C SER A 5 -65.36 6.04 -21.41
N SER A 6 -66.20 5.00 -21.37
CA SER A 6 -65.79 3.66 -20.96
C SER A 6 -64.60 3.10 -21.77
N GLU A 7 -64.47 3.52 -23.02
CA GLU A 7 -63.38 3.16 -23.93
C GLU A 7 -62.05 3.83 -23.54
N GLU A 8 -62.08 5.11 -23.11
CA GLU A 8 -60.92 5.83 -22.59
C GLU A 8 -60.42 5.22 -21.26
N ILE A 9 -61.34 4.81 -20.40
CA ILE A 9 -60.97 4.13 -19.13
C ILE A 9 -60.30 2.77 -19.43
N ILE A 10 -60.82 2.02 -20.41
CA ILE A 10 -60.23 0.74 -20.83
C ILE A 10 -58.87 0.93 -21.47
N SER A 11 -58.68 1.97 -22.28
CA SER A 11 -57.42 2.32 -22.89
C SER A 11 -56.34 2.71 -21.84
N ILE A 12 -56.71 3.55 -20.87
CA ILE A 12 -55.85 3.97 -19.79
C ILE A 12 -55.51 2.77 -18.87
N LEU A 13 -56.44 1.85 -18.63
CA LEU A 13 -56.17 0.64 -17.88
C LEU A 13 -55.29 -0.33 -18.62
N LYS A 14 -55.44 -0.52 -19.93
CA LYS A 14 -54.54 -1.30 -20.75
C LYS A 14 -53.15 -0.72 -20.79
N GLU A 15 -53.00 0.57 -21.03
CA GLU A 15 -51.73 1.26 -21.01
C GLU A 15 -51.03 1.18 -19.63
N LYS A 16 -51.79 1.29 -18.53
CA LYS A 16 -51.25 1.07 -17.18
C LYS A 16 -50.87 -0.36 -16.91
N ILE A 17 -51.59 -1.36 -17.42
CA ILE A 17 -51.30 -2.77 -17.28
C ILE A 17 -50.06 -3.14 -18.10
N GLU A 18 -49.99 -2.67 -19.37
CA GLU A 18 -48.83 -2.84 -20.23
C GLU A 18 -47.54 -2.17 -19.67
N ASN A 19 -47.69 -0.96 -19.12
CA ASN A 19 -46.61 -0.27 -18.41
C ASN A 19 -46.31 -0.92 -17.05
N TYR A 20 -47.25 -1.56 -16.41
CA TYR A 20 -47.03 -2.30 -15.16
C TYR A 20 -46.27 -3.60 -15.41
N ASP A 21 -46.58 -4.34 -16.48
CA ASP A 21 -45.80 -5.50 -16.91
C ASP A 21 -44.41 -5.13 -17.39
N ALA A 22 -44.24 -3.96 -18.03
CA ALA A 22 -42.93 -3.45 -18.42
C ALA A 22 -42.11 -2.91 -17.23
N MET A 23 -42.78 -2.47 -16.14
CA MET A 23 -42.13 -2.07 -14.88
C MET A 23 -41.93 -3.22 -13.89
N CYS A 24 -42.68 -4.31 -14.00
CA CYS A 24 -42.41 -5.58 -13.33
C CYS A 24 -41.32 -6.37 -14.07
N GLN A 25 -40.11 -5.80 -14.20
CA GLN A 25 -38.94 -6.65 -14.11
C GLN A 25 -39.08 -7.37 -12.77
N GLU A 26 -39.27 -8.68 -12.79
CA GLU A 26 -39.37 -9.51 -11.60
C GLU A 26 -38.15 -9.22 -10.74
N GLN A 27 -38.31 -8.37 -9.75
CA GLN A 27 -37.34 -8.17 -8.71
C GLN A 27 -37.37 -9.45 -7.89
N GLU A 28 -36.43 -10.34 -8.14
CA GLU A 28 -36.29 -11.55 -7.35
C GLU A 28 -36.10 -11.15 -5.89
N THR A 29 -37.02 -11.59 -5.04
CA THR A 29 -37.06 -11.19 -3.63
C THR A 29 -36.93 -12.43 -2.78
N GLY A 30 -36.08 -12.33 -1.77
CA GLY A 30 -35.90 -13.37 -0.75
C GLY A 30 -36.34 -12.91 0.63
N LYS A 31 -36.16 -13.80 1.56
CA LYS A 31 -36.40 -13.56 2.99
C LYS A 31 -35.20 -13.99 3.81
N VAL A 32 -34.90 -13.23 4.84
CA VAL A 32 -33.87 -13.58 5.83
C VAL A 32 -34.36 -14.77 6.66
N ILE A 33 -33.54 -15.81 6.74
CA ILE A 33 -33.78 -16.99 7.60
C ILE A 33 -33.15 -16.74 8.98
N SER A 34 -31.92 -16.23 8.97
CA SER A 34 -31.15 -15.93 10.18
C SER A 34 -30.25 -14.72 9.95
N VAL A 35 -29.99 -13.96 11.02
CA VAL A 35 -29.07 -12.82 10.99
C VAL A 35 -28.33 -12.74 12.33
N GLY A 36 -27.05 -12.44 12.26
CA GLY A 36 -26.19 -12.22 13.42
C GLY A 36 -24.74 -12.00 13.02
N ASP A 37 -24.00 -11.26 13.84
CA ASP A 37 -22.58 -11.00 13.67
C ASP A 37 -22.19 -10.44 12.30
N GLY A 38 -23.06 -9.66 11.66
CA GLY A 38 -22.82 -9.06 10.35
C GLY A 38 -23.06 -10.01 9.17
N ILE A 39 -23.71 -11.15 9.38
CA ILE A 39 -24.07 -12.11 8.34
C ILE A 39 -25.58 -12.34 8.33
N ALA A 40 -26.17 -12.41 7.15
CA ALA A 40 -27.56 -12.82 6.94
C ALA A 40 -27.61 -14.04 6.01
N THR A 41 -28.38 -15.06 6.41
CA THR A 41 -28.75 -16.18 5.56
C THR A 41 -30.10 -15.90 4.92
N ILE A 42 -30.18 -15.96 3.60
CA ILE A 42 -31.31 -15.55 2.78
C ILE A 42 -31.81 -16.75 2.00
N TYR A 43 -33.11 -16.86 1.84
CA TYR A 43 -33.81 -17.84 1.01
C TYR A 43 -34.62 -17.16 -0.09
N GLY A 44 -34.71 -17.74 -1.28
CA GLY A 44 -35.58 -17.29 -2.36
C GLY A 44 -34.99 -16.24 -3.32
N ILE A 45 -33.65 -16.11 -3.35
CA ILE A 45 -32.90 -15.36 -4.38
C ILE A 45 -31.93 -16.31 -5.12
N ASP A 46 -32.49 -17.32 -5.76
CA ASP A 46 -31.75 -18.46 -6.28
C ASP A 46 -30.80 -18.13 -7.43
N HIS A 47 -31.03 -17.01 -8.12
CA HIS A 47 -30.16 -16.53 -9.20
C HIS A 47 -29.13 -15.47 -8.75
N ALA A 48 -28.96 -15.26 -7.44
CA ALA A 48 -27.98 -14.31 -6.93
C ALA A 48 -26.57 -14.72 -7.32
N MET A 49 -25.76 -13.72 -7.70
CA MET A 49 -24.36 -13.94 -8.11
C MET A 49 -23.42 -13.67 -6.94
N TYR A 50 -22.29 -14.38 -6.91
CA TYR A 50 -21.21 -14.06 -5.97
C TYR A 50 -20.73 -12.62 -6.15
N GLY A 51 -20.59 -11.88 -5.05
CA GLY A 51 -20.21 -10.47 -5.07
C GLY A 51 -21.36 -9.51 -5.44
N GLU A 52 -22.60 -10.02 -5.62
CA GLU A 52 -23.77 -9.17 -5.90
C GLU A 52 -24.20 -8.41 -4.65
N ILE A 53 -24.59 -7.14 -4.82
CA ILE A 53 -25.22 -6.34 -3.76
C ILE A 53 -26.71 -6.71 -3.67
N VAL A 54 -27.14 -6.94 -2.46
CA VAL A 54 -28.56 -7.07 -2.09
C VAL A 54 -28.96 -5.94 -1.16
N THR A 55 -30.22 -5.54 -1.22
CA THR A 55 -30.78 -4.48 -0.37
C THR A 55 -31.88 -5.07 0.52
N PHE A 56 -31.76 -4.83 1.82
CA PHE A 56 -32.76 -5.22 2.80
C PHE A 56 -33.87 -4.17 2.90
N GLU A 57 -35.02 -4.59 3.41
CA GLU A 57 -36.23 -3.73 3.53
C GLU A 57 -35.95 -2.44 4.32
N ASN A 58 -35.04 -2.47 5.28
CA ASN A 58 -34.62 -1.30 6.07
C ASN A 58 -33.65 -0.37 5.35
N GLY A 59 -33.26 -0.67 4.08
CA GLY A 59 -32.32 0.09 3.28
C GLY A 59 -30.85 -0.30 3.46
N GLU A 60 -30.55 -1.20 4.41
CA GLU A 60 -29.19 -1.72 4.57
C GLU A 60 -28.76 -2.54 3.35
N LYS A 61 -27.45 -2.53 3.07
CA LYS A 61 -26.87 -3.26 1.94
C LYS A 61 -26.03 -4.41 2.46
N GLY A 62 -26.03 -5.49 1.69
CA GLY A 62 -25.12 -6.60 1.92
C GLY A 62 -24.56 -7.14 0.61
N MET A 63 -23.55 -7.98 0.69
CA MET A 63 -22.92 -8.61 -0.46
C MET A 63 -23.00 -10.13 -0.34
N VAL A 64 -23.40 -10.78 -1.41
CA VAL A 64 -23.44 -12.26 -1.51
C VAL A 64 -22.04 -12.83 -1.46
N GLN A 65 -21.77 -13.72 -0.51
CA GLN A 65 -20.46 -14.34 -0.28
C GLN A 65 -20.47 -15.86 -0.27
N ASP A 66 -21.65 -16.47 -0.08
CA ASP A 66 -21.81 -17.91 -0.08
C ASP A 66 -23.10 -18.27 -0.80
N ILE A 67 -23.04 -19.26 -1.71
CA ILE A 67 -24.18 -19.72 -2.49
C ILE A 67 -24.30 -21.22 -2.26
N ARG A 68 -25.37 -21.62 -1.59
CA ARG A 68 -25.70 -23.03 -1.33
C ARG A 68 -26.95 -23.42 -2.15
N GLN A 69 -27.33 -24.66 -2.09
CA GLN A 69 -28.46 -25.20 -2.87
C GLN A 69 -29.76 -24.41 -2.65
N ASP A 70 -30.10 -24.11 -1.40
CA ASP A 70 -31.36 -23.48 -1.02
C ASP A 70 -31.18 -22.15 -0.26
N THR A 71 -29.94 -21.74 0.02
CA THR A 71 -29.66 -20.55 0.84
C THR A 71 -28.48 -19.77 0.33
N ILE A 72 -28.52 -18.47 0.57
CA ILE A 72 -27.47 -17.51 0.21
C ILE A 72 -26.92 -16.88 1.49
N GLY A 73 -25.62 -17.00 1.71
CA GLY A 73 -24.89 -16.30 2.77
C GLY A 73 -24.47 -14.90 2.30
N CYS A 74 -24.92 -13.90 3.02
CA CYS A 74 -24.69 -12.49 2.71
C CYS A 74 -23.97 -11.81 3.87
N ILE A 75 -22.90 -11.06 3.58
CA ILE A 75 -22.22 -10.20 4.56
C ILE A 75 -22.87 -8.82 4.54
N LEU A 76 -23.10 -8.24 5.72
CA LEU A 76 -23.74 -6.94 5.89
C LEU A 76 -22.73 -5.83 5.99
N PHE A 77 -22.93 -4.73 5.29
CA PHE A 77 -22.07 -3.55 5.37
C PHE A 77 -22.46 -2.56 6.47
N GLY A 78 -23.66 -2.72 7.01
CA GLY A 78 -24.19 -1.90 8.08
C GLY A 78 -24.46 -2.69 9.36
N LYS A 79 -25.28 -2.10 10.23
CA LYS A 79 -25.69 -2.76 11.48
C LYS A 79 -26.82 -3.77 11.20
N ASP A 80 -26.74 -4.91 11.84
CA ASP A 80 -27.75 -5.96 11.80
C ASP A 80 -29.01 -5.63 12.62
N THR A 81 -28.96 -4.58 13.46
CA THR A 81 -29.98 -4.24 14.45
C THR A 81 -31.41 -3.96 13.89
N GLY A 82 -31.54 -3.71 12.61
CA GLY A 82 -32.84 -3.48 11.94
C GLY A 82 -33.31 -4.65 11.08
N ILE A 83 -32.53 -5.72 11.00
CA ILE A 83 -32.82 -6.90 10.17
C ILE A 83 -33.30 -8.03 11.10
N LYS A 84 -34.37 -8.71 10.72
CA LYS A 84 -34.96 -9.80 11.49
C LYS A 84 -35.26 -10.97 10.57
N GLU A 85 -35.52 -12.14 11.16
CA GLU A 85 -36.06 -13.27 10.42
C GLU A 85 -37.36 -12.86 9.69
N GLY A 86 -37.48 -13.25 8.43
CA GLY A 86 -38.58 -12.86 7.55
C GLY A 86 -38.42 -11.50 6.87
N THR A 87 -37.41 -10.69 7.20
CA THR A 87 -37.13 -9.42 6.51
C THR A 87 -36.95 -9.65 5.02
N ARG A 88 -37.62 -8.83 4.20
CA ARG A 88 -37.53 -8.90 2.73
C ARG A 88 -36.18 -8.42 2.25
N VAL A 89 -35.60 -9.16 1.28
CA VAL A 89 -34.35 -8.83 0.61
C VAL A 89 -34.58 -8.77 -0.90
N VAL A 90 -34.00 -7.79 -1.55
CA VAL A 90 -34.14 -7.56 -2.99
C VAL A 90 -32.76 -7.61 -3.66
N ARG A 91 -32.66 -8.33 -4.76
CA ARG A 91 -31.46 -8.34 -5.61
C ARG A 91 -31.30 -7.02 -6.36
N THR A 92 -30.07 -6.55 -6.46
CA THR A 92 -29.76 -5.37 -7.28
C THR A 92 -29.26 -5.72 -8.67
N LYS A 93 -28.86 -6.98 -8.90
CA LYS A 93 -28.18 -7.45 -10.13
C LYS A 93 -26.88 -6.69 -10.44
N LYS A 94 -26.32 -5.98 -9.45
CA LYS A 94 -25.07 -5.22 -9.55
C LYS A 94 -24.03 -5.82 -8.64
N LYS A 95 -22.82 -5.99 -9.15
CA LYS A 95 -21.65 -6.36 -8.32
C LYS A 95 -21.31 -5.22 -7.37
N ALA A 96 -20.73 -5.58 -6.22
CA ALA A 96 -20.21 -4.60 -5.28
C ALA A 96 -19.15 -3.72 -5.94
N GLY A 97 -19.25 -2.43 -5.75
CA GLY A 97 -18.34 -1.44 -6.33
C GLY A 97 -18.32 -0.18 -5.49
N ILE A 98 -17.48 0.75 -5.87
CA ILE A 98 -17.35 2.07 -5.25
C ILE A 98 -17.40 3.17 -6.29
N PRO A 99 -17.87 4.37 -5.94
CA PRO A 99 -17.68 5.54 -6.77
C PRO A 99 -16.18 5.88 -6.84
N VAL A 100 -15.74 6.29 -8.02
CA VAL A 100 -14.36 6.71 -8.28
C VAL A 100 -14.33 8.05 -9.02
N GLY A 101 -13.25 8.79 -8.91
CA GLY A 101 -13.13 10.10 -9.54
C GLY A 101 -11.94 10.90 -9.02
N GLU A 102 -11.57 11.93 -9.75
CA GLU A 102 -10.49 12.85 -9.33
C GLU A 102 -10.86 13.64 -8.06
N GLY A 103 -12.17 13.88 -7.85
CA GLY A 103 -12.66 14.55 -6.66
C GLY A 103 -12.36 13.84 -5.33
N PHE A 104 -11.96 12.56 -5.37
CA PHE A 104 -11.58 11.79 -4.18
C PHE A 104 -10.14 12.07 -3.71
N VAL A 105 -9.31 12.71 -4.50
CA VAL A 105 -7.96 13.12 -4.09
C VAL A 105 -8.08 14.14 -2.94
N GLY A 106 -7.30 13.94 -1.89
CA GLY A 106 -7.35 14.77 -0.67
C GLY A 106 -8.47 14.40 0.31
N ARG A 107 -9.18 13.29 0.08
CA ARG A 107 -10.34 12.88 0.88
C ARG A 107 -10.04 11.66 1.74
N VAL A 108 -10.82 11.56 2.81
CA VAL A 108 -10.88 10.35 3.66
C VAL A 108 -12.26 9.72 3.49
N ILE A 109 -12.28 8.47 3.03
CA ILE A 109 -13.49 7.70 2.73
C ILE A 109 -13.50 6.39 3.51
N ASN A 110 -14.69 5.81 3.65
CA ASN A 110 -14.83 4.45 4.18
C ASN A 110 -14.68 3.40 3.06
N ALA A 111 -14.81 2.13 3.40
CA ALA A 111 -14.70 1.01 2.48
C ALA A 111 -15.78 0.98 1.37
N LEU A 112 -16.86 1.73 1.50
CA LEU A 112 -17.93 1.86 0.52
C LEU A 112 -17.82 3.11 -0.36
N GLY A 113 -16.73 3.89 -0.21
CA GLY A 113 -16.54 5.15 -0.92
C GLY A 113 -17.26 6.35 -0.30
N GLU A 114 -17.92 6.18 0.86
CA GLU A 114 -18.58 7.27 1.55
C GLU A 114 -17.56 8.14 2.31
N ARG A 115 -17.78 9.43 2.30
CA ARG A 115 -16.88 10.42 2.92
C ARG A 115 -17.04 10.44 4.43
N ILE A 116 -15.92 10.40 5.15
CA ILE A 116 -15.89 10.44 6.61
C ILE A 116 -15.06 11.64 7.15
N ASP A 117 -14.61 12.52 6.25
CA ASP A 117 -13.75 13.67 6.59
C ASP A 117 -14.52 14.97 6.92
N GLY A 118 -15.85 14.95 6.87
CA GLY A 118 -16.70 16.11 7.13
C GLY A 118 -16.62 17.22 6.07
N LYS A 119 -15.86 17.03 4.99
CA LYS A 119 -15.80 17.98 3.86
C LYS A 119 -17.00 17.78 2.92
N GLY A 120 -17.32 18.77 2.11
CA GLY A 120 -18.47 18.77 1.20
C GLY A 120 -18.58 17.60 0.22
N ALA A 121 -19.58 17.62 -0.66
CA ALA A 121 -19.80 16.57 -1.67
C ALA A 121 -18.56 16.38 -2.55
N VAL A 122 -18.38 15.17 -3.06
CA VAL A 122 -17.33 14.82 -4.03
C VAL A 122 -18.01 14.58 -5.37
N GLU A 123 -17.42 15.04 -6.43
CA GLU A 123 -17.80 14.71 -7.78
C GLU A 123 -17.33 13.27 -8.09
N GLU A 124 -18.27 12.46 -8.54
CA GLU A 124 -18.06 11.06 -8.88
C GLU A 124 -18.01 10.96 -10.39
N ASP A 125 -16.91 10.43 -10.96
CA ASP A 125 -16.76 10.32 -12.41
C ASP A 125 -17.32 8.99 -12.93
N ASP A 126 -17.15 7.90 -12.15
CA ASP A 126 -17.53 6.55 -12.56
C ASP A 126 -17.77 5.64 -11.33
N TYR A 127 -18.17 4.39 -11.58
CA TYR A 127 -18.41 3.37 -10.56
C TYR A 127 -17.63 2.09 -10.91
N TYR A 128 -16.60 1.77 -10.11
CA TYR A 128 -15.74 0.60 -10.34
C TYR A 128 -16.10 -0.56 -9.43
N PRO A 129 -16.16 -1.80 -9.98
CA PRO A 129 -16.35 -2.98 -9.15
C PRO A 129 -15.15 -3.18 -8.22
N VAL A 130 -15.41 -3.55 -6.97
CA VAL A 130 -14.33 -3.81 -5.99
C VAL A 130 -13.54 -5.06 -6.33
N GLU A 131 -14.19 -6.07 -6.89
CA GLU A 131 -13.52 -7.27 -7.42
C GLU A 131 -13.48 -7.20 -8.96
N ARG A 132 -12.27 -7.20 -9.49
CA ARG A 132 -11.96 -7.17 -10.91
C ARG A 132 -10.79 -8.12 -11.19
N GLU A 133 -10.76 -8.69 -12.37
CA GLU A 133 -9.62 -9.49 -12.84
C GLU A 133 -8.38 -8.59 -12.98
N ALA A 134 -7.22 -9.15 -12.63
CA ALA A 134 -5.95 -8.48 -12.80
C ALA A 134 -5.62 -8.35 -14.30
N PRO A 135 -4.85 -7.33 -14.71
CA PRO A 135 -4.38 -7.20 -16.09
C PRO A 135 -3.67 -8.46 -16.57
N GLY A 136 -3.94 -8.86 -17.81
CA GLY A 136 -3.34 -10.03 -18.45
C GLY A 136 -1.83 -9.87 -18.70
N ILE A 137 -1.16 -10.94 -19.13
CA ILE A 137 0.29 -10.94 -19.36
C ILE A 137 0.69 -9.95 -20.47
N ILE A 138 -0.12 -9.87 -21.54
CA ILE A 138 0.16 -9.01 -22.71
C ILE A 138 -0.06 -7.53 -22.36
N GLU A 139 -0.99 -7.25 -21.47
CA GLU A 139 -1.34 -5.90 -21.02
C GLU A 139 -0.27 -5.28 -20.10
N ARG A 140 0.70 -6.07 -19.64
CA ARG A 140 1.75 -5.64 -18.70
C ARG A 140 3.05 -5.27 -19.40
N LYS A 141 3.71 -4.26 -18.84
CA LYS A 141 5.08 -3.85 -19.20
C LYS A 141 6.04 -4.16 -18.05
N SER A 142 7.29 -4.48 -18.40
CA SER A 142 8.33 -4.72 -17.39
C SER A 142 8.58 -3.50 -16.50
N VAL A 143 8.79 -3.75 -15.22
CA VAL A 143 9.12 -2.74 -14.21
C VAL A 143 10.55 -2.25 -14.41
N SER A 144 10.73 -0.97 -14.73
CA SER A 144 12.04 -0.36 -15.03
C SER A 144 12.16 1.11 -14.58
N VAL A 145 11.08 1.69 -14.04
CA VAL A 145 11.09 3.07 -13.54
C VAL A 145 11.09 3.03 -12.02
N PRO A 146 12.01 3.76 -11.33
CA PRO A 146 12.06 3.75 -9.87
C PRO A 146 10.81 4.38 -9.25
N MET A 147 10.32 3.76 -8.18
CA MET A 147 9.43 4.35 -7.18
C MET A 147 10.32 4.74 -5.99
N GLU A 148 10.80 5.97 -5.99
CA GLU A 148 11.73 6.44 -4.96
C GLU A 148 11.01 6.57 -3.62
N THR A 149 11.51 5.85 -2.61
CA THR A 149 10.95 5.92 -1.25
C THR A 149 11.46 7.13 -0.47
N GLY A 150 12.59 7.68 -0.87
CA GLY A 150 13.31 8.72 -0.13
C GLY A 150 14.05 8.17 1.10
N ILE A 151 14.08 6.85 1.27
CA ILE A 151 14.75 6.18 2.37
C ILE A 151 16.04 5.56 1.86
N LEU A 152 17.17 6.08 2.33
CA LEU A 152 18.50 5.73 1.82
C LEU A 152 18.76 4.22 1.84
N SER A 153 18.42 3.54 2.91
CA SER A 153 18.62 2.08 3.05
C SER A 153 17.78 1.27 2.07
N ILE A 154 16.61 1.75 1.67
CA ILE A 154 15.72 1.05 0.74
C ILE A 154 16.13 1.35 -0.69
N ASP A 155 16.20 2.61 -1.08
CA ASP A 155 16.47 3.02 -2.46
C ASP A 155 17.86 2.56 -2.94
N SER A 156 18.83 2.45 -2.01
CA SER A 156 20.19 1.97 -2.35
C SER A 156 20.29 0.45 -2.48
N MET A 157 19.62 -0.33 -1.59
CA MET A 157 19.84 -1.78 -1.50
C MET A 157 18.65 -2.63 -1.97
N PHE A 158 17.43 -2.13 -1.84
CA PHE A 158 16.17 -2.83 -2.14
C PHE A 158 15.23 -1.93 -2.95
N PRO A 159 15.65 -1.45 -4.11
CA PRO A 159 14.89 -0.47 -4.88
C PRO A 159 13.54 -1.02 -5.29
N ILE A 160 12.54 -0.14 -5.27
CA ILE A 160 11.17 -0.42 -5.67
C ILE A 160 10.92 0.22 -7.03
N GLY A 161 10.26 -0.49 -7.92
CA GLY A 161 9.88 0.03 -9.23
C GLY A 161 8.38 0.32 -9.35
N ARG A 162 8.01 1.24 -10.23
CA ARG A 162 6.62 1.55 -10.54
C ARG A 162 5.93 0.32 -11.15
N GLY A 163 4.89 -0.16 -10.49
CA GLY A 163 4.19 -1.40 -10.83
C GLY A 163 4.63 -2.64 -10.05
N GLN A 164 5.60 -2.50 -9.12
CA GLN A 164 6.08 -3.57 -8.26
C GLN A 164 5.22 -3.73 -7.01
N ARG A 165 5.20 -4.95 -6.45
CA ARG A 165 4.62 -5.27 -5.14
C ARG A 165 5.75 -5.57 -4.18
N GLU A 166 6.02 -4.66 -3.26
CA GLU A 166 7.07 -4.81 -2.26
C GLU A 166 6.49 -4.90 -0.87
N LEU A 167 6.66 -6.04 -0.21
CA LEU A 167 6.13 -6.31 1.12
C LEU A 167 6.94 -5.58 2.19
N ILE A 168 6.28 -4.89 3.10
CA ILE A 168 6.88 -4.38 4.33
C ILE A 168 6.45 -5.30 5.48
N ILE A 169 7.39 -6.00 6.07
CA ILE A 169 7.11 -7.04 7.07
C ILE A 169 7.96 -6.88 8.32
N GLY A 170 7.38 -7.15 9.48
CA GLY A 170 8.07 -7.08 10.77
C GLY A 170 7.10 -7.03 11.95
N ASP A 171 7.64 -7.08 13.16
CA ASP A 171 6.85 -7.07 14.39
C ASP A 171 6.14 -5.73 14.63
N ARG A 172 5.28 -5.71 15.65
CA ARG A 172 4.61 -4.48 16.07
C ARG A 172 5.61 -3.38 16.41
N GLN A 173 5.31 -2.13 16.00
CA GLN A 173 6.09 -0.94 16.33
C GLN A 173 7.53 -0.93 15.80
N THR A 174 7.86 -1.71 14.77
CA THR A 174 9.17 -1.69 14.10
C THR A 174 9.32 -0.60 13.03
N GLY A 175 8.29 0.20 12.81
CA GLY A 175 8.35 1.33 11.86
C GLY A 175 7.76 1.05 10.48
N LYS A 176 6.97 -0.01 10.28
CA LYS A 176 6.34 -0.36 8.99
C LYS A 176 5.53 0.81 8.39
N THR A 177 4.59 1.34 9.16
CA THR A 177 3.76 2.49 8.78
C THR A 177 4.61 3.74 8.50
N ALA A 178 5.73 3.92 9.19
CA ALA A 178 6.63 5.06 8.99
C ALA A 178 7.29 5.00 7.60
N ILE A 179 7.78 3.83 7.18
CA ILE A 179 8.32 3.64 5.82
C ILE A 179 7.28 3.97 4.76
N ALA A 180 6.05 3.45 4.92
CA ALA A 180 4.97 3.75 3.99
C ALA A 180 4.62 5.25 3.95
N THR A 181 4.59 5.92 5.11
CA THR A 181 4.33 7.35 5.21
C THR A 181 5.43 8.17 4.54
N ASP A 182 6.70 7.88 4.83
CA ASP A 182 7.84 8.57 4.23
C ASP A 182 7.88 8.38 2.71
N THR A 183 7.53 7.17 2.22
CA THR A 183 7.38 6.90 0.79
C THR A 183 6.30 7.79 0.16
N ILE A 184 5.14 7.97 0.82
CA ILE A 184 4.08 8.88 0.37
C ILE A 184 4.60 10.33 0.35
N LEU A 185 5.24 10.79 1.43
CA LEU A 185 5.79 12.15 1.50
C LEU A 185 6.79 12.44 0.37
N ASN A 186 7.56 11.43 -0.02
CA ASN A 186 8.55 11.55 -1.10
C ASN A 186 7.93 11.61 -2.51
N GLN A 187 6.62 11.39 -2.68
CA GLN A 187 5.96 11.50 -3.98
C GLN A 187 5.57 12.94 -4.35
N LYS A 188 5.75 13.90 -3.44
CA LYS A 188 5.43 15.32 -3.72
C LYS A 188 6.14 15.80 -4.99
N GLY A 189 5.37 16.27 -5.97
CA GLY A 189 5.89 16.78 -7.26
C GLY A 189 6.36 15.72 -8.26
N LYS A 190 6.08 14.43 -8.03
CA LYS A 190 6.50 13.32 -8.92
C LYS A 190 5.36 12.75 -9.78
N ASP A 191 4.20 13.40 -9.82
CA ASP A 191 2.99 12.98 -10.55
C ASP A 191 2.55 11.54 -10.19
N VAL A 192 2.57 11.23 -8.90
CA VAL A 192 2.12 9.95 -8.35
C VAL A 192 0.93 10.19 -7.43
N ILE A 193 -0.18 9.51 -7.69
CA ILE A 193 -1.32 9.50 -6.78
C ILE A 193 -1.09 8.44 -5.71
N CYS A 194 -1.33 8.78 -4.45
CA CYS A 194 -1.18 7.86 -3.34
C CYS A 194 -2.54 7.41 -2.81
N VAL A 195 -2.69 6.12 -2.54
CA VAL A 195 -3.87 5.55 -1.89
C VAL A 195 -3.41 4.82 -0.63
N TYR A 196 -3.87 5.28 0.52
CA TYR A 196 -3.58 4.63 1.79
C TYR A 196 -4.80 3.91 2.33
N VAL A 197 -4.72 2.59 2.45
CA VAL A 197 -5.81 1.75 2.94
C VAL A 197 -5.52 1.33 4.38
N ALA A 198 -6.23 1.94 5.33
CA ALA A 198 -6.16 1.60 6.74
C ALA A 198 -7.15 0.47 7.06
N ILE A 199 -6.65 -0.69 7.48
CA ILE A 199 -7.46 -1.89 7.73
C ILE A 199 -7.38 -2.26 9.21
N GLY A 200 -8.49 -2.19 9.93
CA GLY A 200 -8.55 -2.54 11.35
C GLY A 200 -7.66 -1.68 12.25
N GLN A 201 -7.30 -0.46 11.81
CA GLN A 201 -6.50 0.49 12.57
C GLN A 201 -7.38 1.27 13.57
N LYS A 202 -6.76 1.75 14.64
CA LYS A 202 -7.46 2.65 15.57
C LYS A 202 -7.74 4.00 14.90
N ALA A 203 -8.92 4.55 15.07
CA ALA A 203 -9.29 5.86 14.52
C ALA A 203 -8.28 6.97 14.90
N SER A 204 -7.73 6.93 16.11
CA SER A 204 -6.69 7.86 16.55
C SER A 204 -5.38 7.75 15.78
N THR A 205 -5.03 6.56 15.29
CA THR A 205 -3.84 6.33 14.46
C THR A 205 -4.06 6.92 13.07
N ILE A 206 -5.24 6.69 12.49
CA ILE A 206 -5.62 7.26 11.19
C ILE A 206 -5.65 8.79 11.26
N ALA A 207 -6.23 9.37 12.31
CA ALA A 207 -6.24 10.81 12.52
C ALA A 207 -4.82 11.40 12.60
N LYS A 208 -3.88 10.73 13.28
CA LYS A 208 -2.46 11.16 13.32
C LYS A 208 -1.82 11.09 11.93
N LEU A 209 -2.09 10.05 11.15
CA LEU A 209 -1.61 9.94 9.78
C LEU A 209 -2.13 11.08 8.92
N VAL A 210 -3.45 11.33 8.93
CA VAL A 210 -4.08 12.44 8.20
C VAL A 210 -3.42 13.77 8.56
N ASN A 211 -3.23 14.03 9.86
CA ASN A 211 -2.58 15.25 10.32
C ASN A 211 -1.12 15.36 9.84
N THR A 212 -0.37 14.25 9.84
CA THR A 212 1.00 14.22 9.33
C THR A 212 1.04 14.52 7.84
N LEU A 213 0.20 13.86 7.05
CA LEU A 213 0.12 14.09 5.60
C LEU A 213 -0.33 15.52 5.27
N THR A 214 -1.30 16.05 6.01
CA THR A 214 -1.76 17.45 5.85
C THR A 214 -0.65 18.46 6.16
N LYS A 215 0.10 18.23 7.24
CA LYS A 215 1.22 19.12 7.64
C LYS A 215 2.32 19.20 6.58
N HIS A 216 2.49 18.17 5.78
CA HIS A 216 3.51 18.09 4.70
C HIS A 216 2.91 18.29 3.30
N ASP A 217 1.67 18.76 3.18
CA ASP A 217 0.92 18.96 1.91
C ASP A 217 0.80 17.68 1.09
N ALA A 218 0.88 16.52 1.72
CA ALA A 218 0.78 15.23 1.04
C ALA A 218 -0.67 14.77 0.82
N MET A 219 -1.65 15.40 1.49
CA MET A 219 -3.06 15.14 1.21
C MET A 219 -3.48 15.59 -0.19
N ASP A 220 -2.79 16.56 -0.79
CA ASP A 220 -3.12 17.10 -2.12
C ASP A 220 -3.02 16.05 -3.25
N TYR A 221 -2.33 14.93 -3.00
CA TYR A 221 -2.19 13.80 -3.93
C TYR A 221 -2.48 12.45 -3.28
N THR A 222 -3.13 12.43 -2.10
CA THR A 222 -3.37 11.20 -1.34
C THR A 222 -4.87 11.00 -1.06
N ILE A 223 -5.34 9.76 -1.26
CA ILE A 223 -6.67 9.29 -0.88
C ILE A 223 -6.51 8.33 0.29
N ILE A 224 -7.33 8.47 1.33
CA ILE A 224 -7.32 7.55 2.49
C ILE A 224 -8.62 6.76 2.50
N VAL A 225 -8.51 5.44 2.41
CA VAL A 225 -9.61 4.49 2.58
C VAL A 225 -9.52 3.90 3.98
N SER A 226 -10.53 4.08 4.80
CA SER A 226 -10.50 3.72 6.21
C SER A 226 -11.56 2.67 6.54
N ALA A 227 -11.12 1.54 7.09
CA ALA A 227 -11.94 0.59 7.83
C ALA A 227 -11.31 0.42 9.21
N THR A 228 -11.91 1.05 10.22
CA THR A 228 -11.33 1.11 11.56
C THR A 228 -11.51 -0.21 12.32
N ALA A 229 -10.82 -0.36 13.44
CA ALA A 229 -10.98 -1.53 14.32
C ALA A 229 -12.37 -1.65 14.97
N SER A 230 -13.17 -0.59 14.94
CA SER A 230 -14.57 -0.57 15.41
C SER A 230 -15.58 -0.91 14.32
N ASP A 231 -15.15 -0.95 13.06
CA ASP A 231 -16.01 -1.32 11.96
C ASP A 231 -16.17 -2.85 11.88
N CYS A 232 -17.30 -3.31 11.36
CA CYS A 232 -17.57 -4.73 11.21
C CYS A 232 -16.57 -5.42 10.26
N ALA A 233 -16.39 -6.72 10.42
CA ALA A 233 -15.48 -7.52 9.61
C ALA A 233 -15.72 -7.39 8.09
N PRO A 234 -16.96 -7.33 7.57
CA PRO A 234 -17.22 -7.09 6.16
C PRO A 234 -16.59 -5.82 5.60
N LEU A 235 -16.61 -4.70 6.33
CA LEU A 235 -15.98 -3.44 5.89
C LEU A 235 -14.45 -3.54 5.89
N GLN A 236 -13.86 -4.22 6.87
CA GLN A 236 -12.42 -4.48 6.90
C GLN A 236 -11.99 -5.43 5.76
N TYR A 237 -12.85 -6.38 5.39
CA TYR A 237 -12.63 -7.29 4.27
C TYR A 237 -12.64 -6.56 2.91
N ILE A 238 -13.62 -5.68 2.69
CA ILE A 238 -13.79 -5.03 1.37
C ILE A 238 -12.82 -3.85 1.18
N ALA A 239 -12.34 -3.20 2.26
CA ALA A 239 -11.52 -1.99 2.19
C ALA A 239 -10.31 -2.07 1.25
N PRO A 240 -9.46 -3.11 1.26
CA PRO A 240 -8.33 -3.18 0.34
C PRO A 240 -8.76 -3.30 -1.13
N TYR A 241 -9.85 -4.00 -1.41
CA TYR A 241 -10.40 -4.08 -2.76
C TYR A 241 -10.97 -2.75 -3.24
N SER A 242 -11.63 -2.01 -2.34
CA SER A 242 -12.11 -0.65 -2.61
C SER A 242 -10.96 0.31 -2.91
N GLY A 243 -9.90 0.27 -2.10
CA GLY A 243 -8.69 1.06 -2.35
C GLY A 243 -8.03 0.72 -3.69
N THR A 244 -8.01 -0.57 -4.05
CA THR A 244 -7.48 -1.02 -5.34
C THR A 244 -8.35 -0.54 -6.51
N ALA A 245 -9.68 -0.61 -6.41
CA ALA A 245 -10.58 -0.11 -7.44
C ALA A 245 -10.39 1.41 -7.66
N MET A 246 -10.18 2.17 -6.59
CA MET A 246 -9.83 3.59 -6.66
C MET A 246 -8.47 3.80 -7.37
N ALA A 247 -7.47 3.00 -7.05
CA ALA A 247 -6.15 3.06 -7.69
C ALA A 247 -6.22 2.70 -9.18
N GLU A 248 -7.01 1.71 -9.56
CA GLU A 248 -7.20 1.29 -10.95
C GLU A 248 -7.82 2.39 -11.82
N TYR A 249 -8.71 3.20 -11.28
CA TYR A 249 -9.27 4.34 -12.00
C TYR A 249 -8.16 5.28 -12.51
N PHE A 250 -7.20 5.61 -11.64
CA PHE A 250 -6.07 6.46 -12.03
C PHE A 250 -5.08 5.73 -12.95
N MET A 251 -4.82 4.44 -12.70
CA MET A 251 -3.95 3.62 -13.55
C MET A 251 -4.48 3.55 -14.99
N HIS A 252 -5.79 3.35 -15.18
CA HIS A 252 -6.42 3.35 -16.52
C HIS A 252 -6.43 4.74 -17.18
N LYS A 253 -6.27 5.81 -16.40
CA LYS A 253 -6.02 7.17 -16.94
C LYS A 253 -4.54 7.45 -17.25
N GLY A 254 -3.68 6.44 -17.21
CA GLY A 254 -2.25 6.56 -17.49
C GLY A 254 -1.44 7.16 -16.35
N LYS A 255 -1.99 7.25 -15.13
CA LYS A 255 -1.29 7.77 -13.96
C LYS A 255 -0.52 6.66 -13.23
N ASP A 256 0.55 7.06 -12.57
CA ASP A 256 1.24 6.18 -11.62
C ASP A 256 0.62 6.30 -10.23
N VAL A 257 0.33 5.16 -9.61
CA VAL A 257 -0.30 5.09 -8.29
C VAL A 257 0.59 4.33 -7.32
N LEU A 258 0.71 4.84 -6.10
CA LEU A 258 1.27 4.14 -4.96
C LEU A 258 0.14 3.73 -4.03
N ILE A 259 -0.06 2.44 -3.80
CA ILE A 259 -1.06 1.95 -2.86
C ILE A 259 -0.40 1.28 -1.65
N VAL A 260 -0.83 1.66 -0.46
CA VAL A 260 -0.38 1.08 0.81
C VAL A 260 -1.53 0.33 1.46
N TYR A 261 -1.31 -0.91 1.89
CA TYR A 261 -2.29 -1.70 2.65
C TYR A 261 -1.79 -1.90 4.09
N ASP A 262 -2.31 -1.13 5.03
CA ASP A 262 -1.89 -1.17 6.44
C ASP A 262 -3.04 -1.67 7.36
N ASP A 263 -3.14 -2.97 7.69
CA ASP A 263 -2.27 -4.09 7.29
C ASP A 263 -3.09 -5.29 6.77
N LEU A 264 -2.49 -6.08 5.93
CA LEU A 264 -3.11 -7.30 5.39
C LEU A 264 -3.22 -8.45 6.41
N SER A 265 -2.50 -8.40 7.53
CA SER A 265 -2.69 -9.37 8.63
C SER A 265 -4.09 -9.24 9.22
N LYS A 266 -4.57 -8.00 9.46
CA LYS A 266 -5.94 -7.75 9.93
C LYS A 266 -6.99 -8.05 8.87
N HIS A 267 -6.67 -7.80 7.60
CA HIS A 267 -7.51 -8.22 6.49
C HIS A 267 -7.76 -9.73 6.50
N ALA A 268 -6.70 -10.53 6.66
CA ALA A 268 -6.81 -11.98 6.77
C ALA A 268 -7.64 -12.41 8.00
N VAL A 269 -7.47 -11.74 9.15
CA VAL A 269 -8.26 -12.01 10.36
C VAL A 269 -9.75 -11.72 10.13
N ALA A 270 -10.08 -10.60 9.48
CA ALA A 270 -11.46 -10.26 9.13
C ALA A 270 -12.07 -11.33 8.19
N TYR A 271 -11.31 -11.77 7.18
CA TYR A 271 -11.75 -12.83 6.27
C TYR A 271 -11.93 -14.17 6.98
N ARG A 272 -11.04 -14.52 7.92
CA ARG A 272 -11.18 -15.72 8.75
C ARG A 272 -12.47 -15.66 9.58
N ALA A 273 -12.76 -14.54 10.23
CA ALA A 273 -13.97 -14.36 10.99
C ALA A 273 -15.23 -14.55 10.13
N LEU A 274 -15.29 -13.91 8.96
CA LEU A 274 -16.40 -14.05 8.01
C LEU A 274 -16.57 -15.49 7.53
N SER A 275 -15.46 -16.16 7.21
CA SER A 275 -15.48 -17.54 6.70
C SER A 275 -15.98 -18.53 7.76
N LEU A 276 -15.61 -18.34 9.02
CA LEU A 276 -16.09 -19.17 10.13
C LEU A 276 -17.59 -18.94 10.39
N LEU A 277 -18.04 -17.69 10.33
CA LEU A 277 -19.46 -17.35 10.48
C LEU A 277 -20.32 -17.86 9.32
N LEU A 278 -19.75 -17.95 8.10
CA LEU A 278 -20.36 -18.61 6.94
C LEU A 278 -20.23 -20.13 6.97
N GLU A 279 -19.74 -20.71 8.08
CA GLU A 279 -19.56 -22.16 8.29
C GLU A 279 -18.65 -22.84 7.27
N ARG A 280 -17.70 -22.08 6.67
CA ARG A 280 -16.67 -22.65 5.79
C ARG A 280 -15.67 -23.46 6.61
N SER A 281 -15.24 -24.60 6.09
CA SER A 281 -14.27 -25.46 6.78
C SER A 281 -12.95 -24.77 7.04
N PRO A 282 -12.47 -24.68 8.30
CA PRO A 282 -11.20 -24.06 8.64
C PRO A 282 -10.02 -24.96 8.23
N GLY A 283 -8.94 -24.31 7.75
CA GLY A 283 -7.66 -24.93 7.48
C GLY A 283 -6.59 -24.55 8.54
N ARG A 284 -5.34 -24.39 8.09
CA ARG A 284 -4.20 -24.01 8.94
C ARG A 284 -4.49 -22.69 9.67
N GLU A 285 -4.23 -22.63 10.97
CA GLU A 285 -4.46 -21.48 11.86
C GLU A 285 -5.92 -20.97 11.80
N ALA A 286 -6.86 -21.87 11.52
CA ALA A 286 -8.28 -21.60 11.32
C ALA A 286 -8.60 -20.65 10.14
N TYR A 287 -7.66 -20.37 9.24
CA TYR A 287 -7.93 -19.67 8.00
C TYR A 287 -8.64 -20.59 7.00
N PRO A 288 -9.53 -20.06 6.15
CA PRO A 288 -10.13 -20.85 5.08
C PRO A 288 -9.08 -21.22 4.03
N GLY A 289 -9.31 -22.30 3.27
CA GLY A 289 -8.36 -22.84 2.30
C GLY A 289 -8.00 -21.89 1.16
N ASP A 290 -8.85 -20.89 0.90
CA ASP A 290 -8.68 -19.89 -0.17
C ASP A 290 -8.02 -18.57 0.30
N VAL A 291 -7.45 -18.51 1.51
CA VAL A 291 -6.80 -17.29 2.03
C VAL A 291 -5.59 -16.85 1.18
N PHE A 292 -4.91 -17.79 0.51
CA PHE A 292 -3.88 -17.43 -0.47
C PHE A 292 -4.50 -16.65 -1.64
N TYR A 293 -5.60 -17.11 -2.16
CA TYR A 293 -6.33 -16.46 -3.27
C TYR A 293 -6.88 -15.10 -2.87
N LEU A 294 -7.27 -14.92 -1.60
CA LEU A 294 -7.67 -13.62 -1.07
C LEU A 294 -6.63 -12.53 -1.34
N HIS A 295 -5.37 -12.76 -1.01
CA HIS A 295 -4.30 -11.79 -1.20
C HIS A 295 -3.74 -11.79 -2.63
N SER A 296 -3.67 -12.94 -3.31
CA SER A 296 -3.14 -13.00 -4.66
C SER A 296 -4.02 -12.25 -5.66
N ARG A 297 -5.34 -12.44 -5.63
CA ARG A 297 -6.27 -11.71 -6.51
C ARG A 297 -6.30 -10.20 -6.24
N LEU A 298 -5.96 -9.77 -5.02
CA LEU A 298 -5.80 -8.35 -4.67
C LEU A 298 -4.49 -7.79 -5.24
N LEU A 299 -3.37 -8.42 -4.90
CA LEU A 299 -2.03 -7.91 -5.19
C LEU A 299 -1.64 -8.05 -6.67
N GLU A 300 -2.16 -9.04 -7.38
CA GLU A 300 -1.93 -9.20 -8.83
C GLU A 300 -2.53 -8.07 -9.67
N ARG A 301 -3.49 -7.31 -9.15
CA ARG A 301 -4.02 -6.10 -9.78
C ARG A 301 -3.00 -4.97 -9.83
N SER A 302 -1.99 -5.00 -8.95
CA SER A 302 -0.87 -4.06 -8.96
C SER A 302 0.15 -4.47 -10.00
N SER A 303 0.30 -3.65 -11.03
CA SER A 303 1.17 -3.90 -12.18
C SER A 303 1.48 -2.59 -12.91
N ARG A 304 2.34 -2.66 -13.91
CA ARG A 304 2.56 -1.59 -14.87
C ARG A 304 1.92 -1.99 -16.19
N LEU A 305 1.03 -1.16 -16.70
CA LEU A 305 0.36 -1.38 -17.96
C LEU A 305 1.29 -1.08 -19.15
N SER A 306 1.02 -1.74 -20.27
CA SER A 306 1.66 -1.45 -21.55
C SER A 306 1.26 -0.05 -22.05
N ASP A 307 2.04 0.50 -22.98
CA ASP A 307 1.75 1.82 -23.53
C ASP A 307 0.42 1.82 -24.33
N GLU A 308 0.02 0.67 -24.85
CA GLU A 308 -1.26 0.46 -25.55
C GLU A 308 -2.46 0.57 -24.60
N GLU A 309 -2.27 0.15 -23.33
CA GLU A 309 -3.26 0.22 -22.26
C GLU A 309 -3.15 1.52 -21.41
N GLY A 310 -2.45 2.55 -21.93
CA GLY A 310 -2.31 3.86 -21.29
C GLY A 310 -1.06 4.03 -20.44
N GLY A 311 -0.25 2.99 -20.21
CA GLY A 311 1.08 3.10 -19.58
C GLY A 311 1.08 3.40 -18.08
N GLY A 312 -0.07 3.48 -17.42
CA GLY A 312 -0.18 3.71 -15.98
C GLY A 312 0.33 2.53 -15.13
N SER A 313 0.53 2.78 -13.84
CA SER A 313 0.99 1.72 -12.94
C SER A 313 0.36 1.81 -11.54
N ILE A 314 0.26 0.67 -10.86
CA ILE A 314 -0.01 0.59 -9.42
C ILE A 314 1.16 -0.11 -8.76
N THR A 315 1.86 0.62 -7.89
CA THR A 315 2.90 0.07 -7.01
C THR A 315 2.30 -0.22 -5.65
N ALA A 316 2.39 -1.47 -5.19
CA ALA A 316 1.79 -1.88 -3.94
C ALA A 316 2.84 -2.04 -2.82
N LEU A 317 2.53 -1.47 -1.66
CA LEU A 317 3.24 -1.67 -0.40
C LEU A 317 2.31 -2.35 0.61
N PRO A 318 2.09 -3.68 0.50
CA PRO A 318 1.40 -4.41 1.54
C PRO A 318 2.23 -4.44 2.82
N ILE A 319 1.56 -4.29 3.95
CA ILE A 319 2.16 -4.41 5.28
C ILE A 319 1.66 -5.68 5.93
N ILE A 320 2.58 -6.47 6.47
CA ILE A 320 2.31 -7.66 7.28
C ILE A 320 2.95 -7.51 8.66
N GLU A 321 2.19 -7.87 9.67
CA GLU A 321 2.65 -7.92 11.05
C GLU A 321 3.07 -9.35 11.42
N THR A 322 4.32 -9.50 11.90
CA THR A 322 4.82 -10.76 12.45
C THR A 322 4.73 -10.78 13.98
N GLN A 323 4.91 -11.95 14.54
CA GLN A 323 5.07 -12.15 15.98
C GLN A 323 6.44 -12.76 16.23
N ALA A 324 7.27 -12.10 17.05
CA ALA A 324 8.63 -12.52 17.36
C ALA A 324 9.51 -12.80 16.12
N GLY A 325 9.33 -12.03 15.04
CA GLY A 325 10.09 -12.17 13.81
C GLY A 325 9.80 -13.43 12.99
N ASP A 326 8.72 -14.17 13.30
CA ASP A 326 8.39 -15.43 12.60
C ASP A 326 7.86 -15.18 11.18
N LEU A 327 8.74 -15.35 10.19
CA LEU A 327 8.42 -15.30 8.77
C LEU A 327 7.78 -16.58 8.24
N SER A 328 7.84 -17.69 9.03
CA SER A 328 7.31 -19.00 8.64
C SER A 328 5.81 -19.18 8.94
N ALA A 329 5.19 -18.24 9.64
CA ALA A 329 3.76 -18.20 9.89
C ALA A 329 2.95 -18.19 8.57
N TYR A 330 1.69 -18.60 8.64
CA TYR A 330 0.90 -18.90 7.42
C TYR A 330 0.68 -17.66 6.54
N ILE A 331 0.24 -16.55 7.09
CA ILE A 331 -0.02 -15.33 6.30
C ILE A 331 1.27 -14.68 5.78
N PRO A 332 2.35 -14.49 6.59
CA PRO A 332 3.64 -14.03 6.09
C PRO A 332 4.15 -14.83 4.90
N THR A 333 4.20 -16.16 5.00
CA THR A 333 4.67 -17.04 3.93
C THR A 333 3.88 -16.88 2.64
N ASN A 334 2.55 -16.77 2.73
CA ASN A 334 1.69 -16.57 1.58
C ASN A 334 1.99 -15.24 0.88
N VAL A 335 2.07 -14.14 1.63
CA VAL A 335 2.27 -12.82 1.04
C VAL A 335 3.69 -12.64 0.49
N ILE A 336 4.72 -13.19 1.14
CA ILE A 336 6.10 -13.24 0.60
C ILE A 336 6.13 -13.93 -0.77
N SER A 337 5.35 -15.00 -0.96
CA SER A 337 5.31 -15.72 -2.24
C SER A 337 4.58 -14.97 -3.35
N ILE A 338 3.60 -14.13 -3.00
CA ILE A 338 2.82 -13.32 -3.96
C ILE A 338 3.58 -12.07 -4.41
N THR A 339 4.39 -11.48 -3.53
CA THR A 339 5.09 -10.21 -3.76
C THR A 339 6.41 -10.37 -4.52
N ASP A 340 6.89 -9.27 -5.10
CA ASP A 340 8.13 -9.21 -5.87
C ASP A 340 9.36 -8.92 -5.00
N GLY A 341 9.23 -9.04 -3.69
CA GLY A 341 10.25 -8.84 -2.68
C GLY A 341 9.67 -8.44 -1.34
N GLN A 342 10.53 -8.32 -0.36
CA GLN A 342 10.15 -7.91 1.00
C GLN A 342 11.23 -7.04 1.66
N ILE A 343 10.79 -6.06 2.40
CA ILE A 343 11.59 -5.26 3.34
C ILE A 343 11.28 -5.78 4.73
N PHE A 344 12.23 -6.50 5.33
CA PHE A 344 12.10 -7.06 6.67
C PHE A 344 12.62 -6.08 7.72
N LEU A 345 11.76 -5.72 8.67
CA LEU A 345 12.10 -4.86 9.79
C LEU A 345 12.30 -5.69 11.06
N GLU A 346 13.51 -5.63 11.59
CA GLU A 346 13.94 -6.42 12.73
C GLU A 346 13.79 -5.63 14.04
N SER A 347 13.19 -6.26 15.06
CA SER A 347 12.94 -5.62 16.35
C SER A 347 14.23 -5.26 17.07
N ASP A 348 15.23 -6.14 17.04
CA ASP A 348 16.52 -5.91 17.73
C ASP A 348 17.26 -4.71 17.13
N LEU A 349 17.24 -4.54 15.80
CA LEU A 349 17.78 -3.36 15.15
C LEU A 349 17.01 -2.09 15.53
N PHE A 350 15.69 -2.17 15.63
CA PHE A 350 14.86 -1.03 16.02
C PHE A 350 15.15 -0.55 17.44
N PHE A 351 15.24 -1.50 18.38
CA PHE A 351 15.50 -1.18 19.80
C PHE A 351 16.96 -0.80 20.06
N SER A 352 17.93 -1.27 19.24
CA SER A 352 19.31 -0.79 19.28
C SER A 352 19.49 0.63 18.72
N GLY A 353 18.41 1.25 18.18
CA GLY A 353 18.43 2.61 17.66
C GLY A 353 18.73 2.72 16.16
N MET A 354 18.79 1.58 15.44
CA MET A 354 18.86 1.58 13.99
C MET A 354 17.46 1.84 13.40
N ARG A 355 17.24 3.00 12.83
CA ARG A 355 15.95 3.42 12.26
C ARG A 355 16.16 4.12 10.92
N PRO A 356 15.58 3.56 9.81
CA PRO A 356 14.73 2.36 9.75
C PRO A 356 15.49 1.07 10.06
N ALA A 357 14.79 0.11 10.67
CA ALA A 357 15.36 -1.15 11.15
C ALA A 357 15.42 -2.23 10.06
N VAL A 358 15.86 -1.87 8.86
CA VAL A 358 15.89 -2.76 7.70
C VAL A 358 16.98 -3.82 7.87
N ASN A 359 16.59 -5.08 7.89
CA ASN A 359 17.52 -6.20 7.89
C ASN A 359 18.04 -6.44 6.46
N VAL A 360 19.33 -6.19 6.23
CA VAL A 360 19.97 -6.29 4.91
C VAL A 360 20.06 -7.74 4.40
N GLY A 361 20.12 -8.73 5.30
CA GLY A 361 20.23 -10.15 4.95
C GLY A 361 18.92 -10.77 4.49
N LEU A 362 17.80 -10.39 5.14
CA LEU A 362 16.47 -10.97 4.91
C LEU A 362 15.61 -10.15 3.94
N SER A 363 15.98 -8.90 3.67
CA SER A 363 15.30 -8.06 2.69
C SER A 363 15.75 -8.37 1.28
N VAL A 364 14.82 -8.39 0.35
CA VAL A 364 15.05 -8.73 -1.06
C VAL A 364 14.15 -7.89 -1.97
N SER A 365 14.67 -7.33 -3.05
CA SER A 365 13.89 -6.84 -4.18
C SER A 365 14.21 -7.71 -5.41
N ARG A 366 13.19 -8.36 -5.99
CA ARG A 366 13.37 -9.20 -7.19
C ARG A 366 13.54 -8.38 -8.46
N VAL A 367 13.10 -7.13 -8.47
CA VAL A 367 13.32 -6.18 -9.57
C VAL A 367 14.74 -5.62 -9.51
N GLY A 368 15.21 -5.28 -8.31
CA GLY A 368 16.59 -4.86 -8.04
C GLY A 368 17.01 -3.66 -8.89
N GLY A 369 18.25 -3.71 -9.38
CA GLY A 369 18.87 -2.61 -10.11
C GLY A 369 18.18 -2.19 -11.42
N ALA A 370 17.17 -2.92 -11.91
CA ALA A 370 16.34 -2.48 -13.03
C ALA A 370 15.44 -1.30 -12.64
N ALA A 371 15.08 -1.21 -11.34
CA ALA A 371 14.29 -0.12 -10.76
C ALA A 371 15.16 1.00 -10.16
N GLN A 372 16.42 1.12 -10.54
CA GLN A 372 17.30 2.21 -10.10
C GLN A 372 17.68 3.11 -11.26
N THR A 373 17.90 4.39 -10.98
CA THR A 373 18.60 5.29 -11.90
C THR A 373 20.04 4.82 -12.07
N LYS A 374 20.68 5.14 -13.22
CA LYS A 374 22.08 4.78 -13.46
C LYS A 374 23.00 5.39 -12.41
N ALA A 375 22.68 6.60 -11.93
CA ALA A 375 23.41 7.28 -10.85
C ALA A 375 23.34 6.49 -9.53
N MET A 376 22.12 6.12 -9.09
CA MET A 376 21.94 5.35 -7.86
C MET A 376 22.61 3.99 -7.95
N LYS A 377 22.43 3.28 -9.06
CA LYS A 377 23.05 1.95 -9.28
C LYS A 377 24.57 1.99 -9.17
N LYS A 378 25.23 3.04 -9.70
CA LYS A 378 26.68 3.21 -9.58
C LYS A 378 27.10 3.57 -8.15
N ALA A 379 26.39 4.51 -7.51
CA ALA A 379 26.71 4.96 -6.16
C ALA A 379 26.49 3.88 -5.08
N ALA A 380 25.48 3.04 -5.25
CA ALA A 380 25.09 2.01 -4.26
C ALA A 380 25.78 0.65 -4.49
N GLY A 381 26.57 0.48 -5.54
CA GLY A 381 27.04 -0.82 -6.02
C GLY A 381 27.77 -1.69 -5.00
N SER A 382 28.54 -1.13 -4.07
CA SER A 382 29.31 -1.85 -3.04
C SER A 382 28.61 -1.94 -1.68
N ILE A 383 27.68 -1.04 -1.39
CA ILE A 383 27.12 -0.81 -0.04
C ILE A 383 26.61 -2.10 0.63
N ARG A 384 25.89 -2.93 -0.13
CA ARG A 384 25.33 -4.19 0.39
C ARG A 384 26.41 -5.18 0.79
N ILE A 385 27.48 -5.25 0.01
CA ILE A 385 28.63 -6.12 0.27
C ILE A 385 29.41 -5.60 1.48
N ASP A 386 29.68 -4.29 1.53
CA ASP A 386 30.40 -3.64 2.62
C ASP A 386 29.69 -3.84 3.96
N LEU A 387 28.37 -3.71 3.99
CA LEU A 387 27.54 -3.95 5.17
C LEU A 387 27.49 -5.43 5.58
N ALA A 388 27.48 -6.36 4.63
CA ALA A 388 27.56 -7.79 4.91
C ALA A 388 28.90 -8.14 5.57
N GLN A 389 30.01 -7.65 5.01
CA GLN A 389 31.35 -7.81 5.58
C GLN A 389 31.47 -7.20 6.97
N TYR A 390 30.90 -6.00 7.17
CA TYR A 390 30.89 -5.37 8.50
C TYR A 390 30.20 -6.25 9.54
N ARG A 391 29.01 -6.80 9.21
CA ARG A 391 28.26 -7.66 10.13
C ARG A 391 29.02 -8.94 10.50
N GLU A 392 29.67 -9.57 9.54
CA GLU A 392 30.52 -10.74 9.80
C GLU A 392 31.66 -10.38 10.75
N MET A 393 32.35 -9.27 10.52
CA MET A 393 33.43 -8.82 11.39
C MET A 393 32.92 -8.41 12.79
N GLU A 394 31.77 -7.76 12.89
CA GLU A 394 31.18 -7.37 14.18
C GLU A 394 30.96 -8.57 15.08
N VAL A 395 30.49 -9.69 14.53
CA VAL A 395 30.33 -10.95 15.29
C VAL A 395 31.69 -11.46 15.78
N PHE A 396 32.73 -11.42 14.94
CA PHE A 396 34.08 -11.86 15.34
C PHE A 396 34.70 -10.99 16.43
N THR A 397 34.40 -9.69 16.47
CA THR A 397 34.95 -8.78 17.48
C THR A 397 34.43 -9.06 18.89
N GLN A 398 33.30 -9.75 19.03
CA GLN A 398 32.78 -10.18 20.33
C GLN A 398 33.65 -11.28 20.97
N PHE A 399 34.44 -11.98 20.17
CA PHE A 399 35.25 -13.13 20.62
C PHE A 399 36.77 -12.87 20.60
N SER A 400 37.25 -11.75 20.02
CA SER A 400 38.67 -11.43 19.85
C SER A 400 39.00 -10.04 20.38
N SER A 401 40.01 -9.96 21.29
CA SER A 401 40.47 -8.70 21.86
C SER A 401 41.57 -8.01 21.04
N ASP A 402 42.30 -8.76 20.19
CA ASP A 402 43.38 -8.24 19.34
C ASP A 402 42.96 -8.19 17.88
N LEU A 403 42.67 -6.98 17.40
CA LEU A 403 42.34 -6.71 16.02
C LEU A 403 43.51 -6.01 15.34
N ASP A 404 43.83 -6.46 14.12
CA ASP A 404 44.78 -5.78 13.26
C ASP A 404 44.23 -4.43 12.76
N GLU A 405 45.12 -3.54 12.28
CA GLU A 405 44.76 -2.18 11.85
C GLU A 405 43.77 -2.16 10.67
N THR A 406 43.87 -3.16 9.77
CA THR A 406 42.99 -3.28 8.60
C THR A 406 41.56 -3.62 9.02
N THR A 407 41.41 -4.54 9.95
CA THR A 407 40.10 -4.91 10.53
C THR A 407 39.48 -3.76 11.31
N LYS A 408 40.27 -2.99 12.07
CA LYS A 408 39.80 -1.77 12.76
C LYS A 408 39.29 -0.73 11.76
N ALA A 409 40.02 -0.48 10.67
CA ALA A 409 39.60 0.47 9.63
C ALA A 409 38.30 0.03 8.94
N GLN A 410 38.14 -1.26 8.64
CA GLN A 410 36.91 -1.80 8.08
C GLN A 410 35.73 -1.71 9.04
N LEU A 411 35.92 -1.97 10.33
CA LEU A 411 34.90 -1.79 11.35
C LEU A 411 34.49 -0.34 11.51
N GLN A 412 35.44 0.59 11.46
CA GLN A 412 35.15 2.02 11.51
C GLN A 412 34.32 2.46 10.29
N TYR A 413 34.69 2.00 9.11
CA TYR A 413 33.96 2.26 7.87
C TYR A 413 32.52 1.69 7.94
N GLY A 414 32.37 0.44 8.39
CA GLY A 414 31.05 -0.17 8.55
C GLY A 414 30.16 0.55 9.56
N LYS A 415 30.74 1.00 10.70
CA LYS A 415 30.01 1.84 11.69
C LYS A 415 29.56 3.16 11.06
N CYS A 416 30.42 3.79 10.24
CA CYS A 416 30.06 4.98 9.51
C CYS A 416 28.89 4.74 8.57
N LEU A 417 28.91 3.66 7.77
CA LEU A 417 27.81 3.29 6.88
C LEU A 417 26.51 3.05 7.66
N MET A 418 26.57 2.30 8.76
CA MET A 418 25.37 2.03 9.59
C MET A 418 24.77 3.33 10.15
N GLU A 419 25.58 4.30 10.55
CA GLU A 419 25.09 5.58 11.06
C GLU A 419 24.47 6.43 9.94
N LEU A 420 25.06 6.45 8.74
CA LEU A 420 24.53 7.16 7.58
C LEU A 420 23.15 6.62 7.12
N LEU A 421 22.92 5.32 7.28
CA LEU A 421 21.64 4.69 6.93
C LEU A 421 20.50 5.03 7.90
N LYS A 422 20.80 5.54 9.09
CA LYS A 422 19.77 6.04 10.00
C LYS A 422 19.14 7.29 9.39
N GLN A 423 17.81 7.37 9.49
CA GLN A 423 17.05 8.49 8.93
C GLN A 423 15.91 8.86 9.86
N PRO A 424 15.73 10.14 10.20
CA PRO A 424 14.60 10.58 11.02
C PRO A 424 13.29 10.47 10.23
N LEU A 425 12.18 10.32 10.94
CA LEU A 425 10.84 10.26 10.37
C LEU A 425 10.48 11.57 9.65
N CYS A 426 9.67 11.46 8.61
CA CYS A 426 9.16 12.58 7.81
C CYS A 426 10.28 13.45 7.20
N ASN A 427 11.41 12.85 6.89
CA ASN A 427 12.53 13.54 6.26
C ASN A 427 13.11 12.68 5.12
N PRO A 428 12.34 12.43 4.05
CA PRO A 428 12.81 11.70 2.89
C PRO A 428 13.93 12.46 2.17
N LEU A 429 14.94 11.73 1.69
CA LEU A 429 16.05 12.28 0.91
C LEU A 429 15.74 12.18 -0.58
N SER A 430 16.02 13.24 -1.33
CA SER A 430 15.94 13.22 -2.78
C SER A 430 17.01 12.31 -3.39
N MET A 431 16.82 11.84 -4.62
CA MET A 431 17.78 10.97 -5.31
C MET A 431 19.20 11.60 -5.38
N PRO A 432 19.40 12.89 -5.73
CA PRO A 432 20.73 13.50 -5.67
C PRO A 432 21.34 13.50 -4.27
N GLN A 433 20.56 13.81 -3.24
CA GLN A 433 21.06 13.79 -1.86
C GLN A 433 21.52 12.39 -1.43
N GLN A 434 20.78 11.36 -1.83
CA GLN A 434 21.17 9.98 -1.59
C GLN A 434 22.47 9.62 -2.35
N VAL A 435 22.57 9.97 -3.63
CA VAL A 435 23.77 9.71 -4.46
C VAL A 435 24.99 10.42 -3.87
N ILE A 436 24.90 11.71 -3.51
CA ILE A 436 25.99 12.47 -2.89
C ILE A 436 26.44 11.80 -1.59
N THR A 437 25.49 11.42 -0.73
CA THR A 437 25.80 10.71 0.53
C THR A 437 26.53 9.41 0.28
N LEU A 438 26.06 8.59 -0.68
CA LEU A 438 26.65 7.31 -0.99
C LEU A 438 28.04 7.45 -1.61
N VAL A 439 28.26 8.42 -2.49
CA VAL A 439 29.58 8.70 -3.08
C VAL A 439 30.57 9.15 -2.00
N ALA A 440 30.19 10.07 -1.12
CA ALA A 440 31.05 10.50 -0.01
C ALA A 440 31.37 9.35 0.95
N ALA A 441 30.44 8.44 1.18
CA ALA A 441 30.62 7.28 2.04
C ALA A 441 31.54 6.23 1.40
N THR A 442 31.30 5.83 0.15
CA THR A 442 32.08 4.80 -0.56
C THR A 442 33.52 5.23 -0.84
N HIS A 443 33.76 6.54 -1.06
CA HIS A 443 35.12 7.11 -1.19
C HIS A 443 35.77 7.43 0.16
N LYS A 444 35.14 6.96 1.28
CA LYS A 444 35.69 7.07 2.64
C LYS A 444 35.93 8.50 3.15
N VAL A 445 35.32 9.51 2.53
CA VAL A 445 35.47 10.93 2.96
C VAL A 445 34.98 11.12 4.41
N LEU A 446 33.97 10.34 4.82
CA LEU A 446 33.27 10.49 6.10
C LEU A 446 33.81 9.60 7.24
N VAL A 447 34.80 8.75 6.98
CA VAL A 447 35.27 7.74 7.95
C VAL A 447 35.96 8.34 9.18
N ASP A 448 36.62 9.49 9.03
CA ASP A 448 37.33 10.17 10.12
C ASP A 448 36.40 11.07 10.96
N VAL A 449 35.16 11.26 10.53
CA VAL A 449 34.16 12.03 11.30
C VAL A 449 33.68 11.18 12.48
N GLU A 450 33.61 11.80 13.66
CA GLU A 450 33.11 11.13 14.84
C GLU A 450 31.68 10.62 14.63
N VAL A 451 31.43 9.33 14.90
CA VAL A 451 30.13 8.67 14.62
C VAL A 451 28.95 9.44 15.23
N SER A 452 29.12 10.00 16.44
CA SER A 452 28.07 10.79 17.12
C SER A 452 27.67 12.08 16.37
N LYS A 453 28.56 12.64 15.55
CA LYS A 453 28.38 13.88 14.79
C LYS A 453 28.06 13.62 13.31
N LEU A 454 28.21 12.39 12.85
CA LEU A 454 28.15 12.03 11.44
C LEU A 454 26.82 12.42 10.79
N LYS A 455 25.70 12.23 11.50
CA LYS A 455 24.39 12.58 10.97
C LYS A 455 24.17 14.07 10.79
N ALA A 456 24.61 14.87 11.75
CA ALA A 456 24.59 16.32 11.62
C ALA A 456 25.51 16.78 10.49
N PHE A 457 26.72 16.20 10.41
CA PHE A 457 27.68 16.48 9.33
C PHE A 457 27.09 16.15 7.94
N GLN A 458 26.42 15.01 7.80
CA GLN A 458 25.72 14.62 6.55
C GLN A 458 24.69 15.69 6.14
N MET A 459 23.85 16.14 7.08
CA MET A 459 22.81 17.13 6.78
C MET A 459 23.44 18.50 6.39
N ASP A 460 24.44 18.95 7.11
CA ASP A 460 25.17 20.20 6.82
C ASP A 460 25.87 20.10 5.46
N MET A 461 26.50 18.95 5.14
CA MET A 461 27.10 18.70 3.84
C MET A 461 26.09 18.77 2.70
N LEU A 462 24.93 18.12 2.83
CA LEU A 462 23.88 18.16 1.83
C LEU A 462 23.34 19.59 1.63
N GLN A 463 23.22 20.36 2.73
CA GLN A 463 22.85 21.77 2.65
C GLN A 463 23.91 22.60 1.92
N TYR A 464 25.20 22.36 2.19
CA TYR A 464 26.29 23.01 1.49
C TYR A 464 26.26 22.75 -0.02
N PHE A 465 25.99 21.49 -0.44
CA PHE A 465 25.78 21.19 -1.86
C PHE A 465 24.58 21.94 -2.44
N ALA A 466 23.50 22.08 -1.70
CA ALA A 466 22.30 22.78 -2.16
C ALA A 466 22.52 24.29 -2.33
N ASP A 467 23.32 24.89 -1.46
CA ASP A 467 23.57 26.34 -1.44
C ASP A 467 24.68 26.77 -2.39
N MET A 468 25.77 25.99 -2.47
CA MET A 468 27.00 26.39 -3.16
C MET A 468 27.27 25.63 -4.44
N HIS A 469 26.73 24.43 -4.60
CA HIS A 469 26.99 23.51 -5.73
C HIS A 469 25.71 22.95 -6.33
N LYS A 470 24.74 23.82 -6.52
CA LYS A 470 23.43 23.46 -7.05
C LYS A 470 23.52 22.80 -8.44
N GLU A 471 24.51 23.15 -9.24
CA GLU A 471 24.79 22.58 -10.55
C GLU A 471 24.98 21.05 -10.51
N ILE A 472 25.58 20.51 -9.44
CA ILE A 472 25.76 19.06 -9.24
C ILE A 472 24.40 18.38 -9.02
N ILE A 473 23.56 19.01 -8.20
CA ILE A 473 22.21 18.50 -7.90
C ILE A 473 21.33 18.53 -9.16
N ASP A 474 21.36 19.64 -9.90
CA ASP A 474 20.60 19.81 -11.13
C ASP A 474 21.07 18.81 -12.20
N GLU A 475 22.39 18.61 -12.37
CA GLU A 475 22.93 17.62 -13.30
C GLU A 475 22.51 16.19 -12.95
N LEU A 476 22.50 15.81 -11.66
CA LEU A 476 22.02 14.49 -11.21
C LEU A 476 20.51 14.32 -11.45
N ASN A 477 19.70 15.36 -11.25
CA ASN A 477 18.27 15.31 -11.50
C ASN A 477 17.95 15.15 -12.99
N ASP A 478 18.63 15.89 -13.85
CA ASP A 478 18.36 15.93 -15.28
C ASP A 478 18.87 14.67 -16.00
N LYS A 479 20.15 14.36 -15.79
CA LYS A 479 20.79 13.25 -16.50
C LYS A 479 20.55 11.88 -15.87
N LYS A 480 20.35 11.83 -14.54
CA LYS A 480 20.19 10.59 -13.73
C LYS A 480 21.36 9.60 -13.95
N VAL A 481 22.52 10.09 -14.30
CA VAL A 481 23.74 9.33 -14.57
C VAL A 481 24.89 9.90 -13.74
N LEU A 482 25.69 9.03 -13.16
CA LEU A 482 26.91 9.35 -12.43
C LEU A 482 28.11 8.94 -13.27
N ASN A 483 28.79 9.89 -13.93
CA ASN A 483 30.06 9.66 -14.62
C ASN A 483 31.24 9.84 -13.65
N ASP A 484 32.47 9.50 -14.10
CA ASP A 484 33.65 9.58 -13.24
C ASP A 484 33.99 11.03 -12.89
N GLU A 485 33.85 11.95 -13.83
CA GLU A 485 34.09 13.39 -13.63
C GLU A 485 33.15 13.97 -12.54
N LEU A 486 31.86 13.61 -12.58
CA LEU A 486 30.88 14.05 -11.57
C LEU A 486 31.15 13.40 -10.21
N THR A 487 31.64 12.14 -10.22
CA THR A 487 32.04 11.45 -8.99
C THR A 487 33.20 12.18 -8.33
N GLU A 488 34.26 12.52 -9.10
CA GLU A 488 35.42 13.26 -8.61
C GLU A 488 35.03 14.64 -8.06
N LYS A 489 34.16 15.38 -8.77
CA LYS A 489 33.64 16.67 -8.29
C LYS A 489 32.89 16.55 -6.96
N ILE A 490 32.04 15.51 -6.81
CA ILE A 490 31.32 15.28 -5.55
C ILE A 490 32.30 15.00 -4.41
N VAL A 491 33.33 14.17 -4.67
CA VAL A 491 34.36 13.85 -3.67
C VAL A 491 35.15 15.09 -3.28
N GLU A 492 35.64 15.89 -4.27
CA GLU A 492 36.35 17.13 -4.02
C GLU A 492 35.58 18.12 -3.17
N VAL A 493 34.31 18.38 -3.51
CA VAL A 493 33.43 19.27 -2.75
C VAL A 493 33.16 18.74 -1.33
N ALA A 494 32.97 17.41 -1.19
CA ALA A 494 32.77 16.81 0.13
C ALA A 494 34.03 16.90 1.00
N GLU A 495 35.23 16.75 0.42
CA GLU A 495 36.51 16.95 1.13
C GLU A 495 36.76 18.41 1.48
N GLU A 496 36.43 19.35 0.59
CA GLU A 496 36.51 20.79 0.87
C GLU A 496 35.60 21.17 2.06
N PHE A 497 34.35 20.69 2.04
CA PHE A 497 33.44 20.91 3.16
C PHE A 497 33.99 20.33 4.46
N LYS A 498 34.54 19.11 4.43
CA LYS A 498 35.16 18.46 5.60
C LYS A 498 36.32 19.32 6.15
N LYS A 499 37.22 19.81 5.29
CA LYS A 499 38.35 20.68 5.71
C LYS A 499 37.89 22.01 6.30
N SER A 500 36.72 22.51 5.91
CA SER A 500 36.18 23.76 6.45
C SER A 500 35.54 23.61 7.84
N ARG A 501 35.19 22.38 8.25
CA ARG A 501 34.47 22.09 9.49
C ARG A 501 35.26 21.26 10.50
N CYS A 502 36.35 20.60 10.08
CA CYS A 502 37.35 19.92 10.91
C CYS A 502 38.63 20.76 10.94
#